data_619d71d1a763008d9badc3511bf73391
#
_entry.id   619d71d1a763008d9badc3511bf73391
#
_cell.length_a   1.000
_cell.length_b   1.000
_cell.length_c   1.000
_cell.angle_alpha   90.00
_cell.angle_beta   90.00
_cell.angle_gamma   90.00
#
_symmetry.space_group_name_H-M   'P 1'
#
loop_
_entity.id
_entity.type
_entity.pdbx_description
1 polymer ?
#
loop_
_entity_poly.entity_id
_entity_poly.type
_entity_poly.pdbx_seq_one_letter_code
_entity_poly.pdbx_strand_id
1 'polypeptide(L)'
;MVDGMQRANQVINLTPAEVADGLREGRLLLVDVREPNEIAVERYPEAVVVPLSHFDPADIPDPQGKQVVFACRSGRRSVTASLAAQDQGYPYNRHLAGGILAWKAAGLPTETG
;
A
#
# COMPACT_ATOMS: atom_id res chain seq x y z
N MET A 1 -13.57 -6.16 26.10
CA MET A 1 -13.08 -5.37 25.93
C MET A 1 -12.74 -4.63 24.76
N VAL A 2 -12.68 -3.41 24.89
CA VAL A 2 -12.45 -2.50 23.81
C VAL A 2 -11.04 -2.56 23.28
N ASP A 3 -10.16 -3.17 24.00
CA ASP A 3 -8.77 -3.22 23.55
C ASP A 3 -8.60 -3.88 22.21
N GLY A 4 -9.34 -4.94 21.94
CA GLY A 4 -9.22 -5.61 20.67
C GLY A 4 -9.66 -4.73 19.52
N MET A 5 -10.67 -3.89 19.75
CA MET A 5 -11.14 -3.00 18.71
C MET A 5 -10.14 -1.90 18.40
N GLN A 6 -9.47 -1.40 19.42
CA GLN A 6 -8.47 -0.35 19.22
C GLN A 6 -7.30 -0.86 18.41
N ARG A 7 -6.88 -2.09 18.64
CA ARG A 7 -5.77 -2.64 17.89
C ARG A 7 -6.11 -2.92 16.44
N ALA A 8 -7.39 -3.05 16.12
CA ALA A 8 -7.81 -3.29 14.75
C ALA A 8 -7.49 -2.12 13.82
N ASN A 9 -7.24 -0.93 14.40
CA ASN A 9 -6.95 0.26 13.58
C ASN A 9 -5.47 0.59 13.53
N GLN A 10 -4.61 -0.37 13.85
CA GLN A 10 -3.17 -0.16 13.73
C GLN A 10 -2.72 -0.30 12.30
N VAL A 11 -1.67 0.42 11.93
CA VAL A 11 -1.04 0.32 10.62
C VAL A 11 0.39 -0.15 10.82
N ILE A 12 0.73 -1.24 10.16
CA ILE A 12 2.05 -1.86 10.26
C ILE A 12 2.94 -1.28 9.18
N ASN A 13 4.10 -0.76 9.57
CA ASN A 13 5.08 -0.19 8.65
C ASN A 13 5.96 -1.29 8.08
N LEU A 14 6.04 -1.37 6.76
CA LEU A 14 6.99 -2.25 6.09
C LEU A 14 8.07 -1.39 5.43
N THR A 15 9.29 -1.88 5.45
CA THR A 15 10.40 -1.21 4.78
C THR A 15 10.35 -1.50 3.28
N PRO A 16 11.01 -0.68 2.45
CA PRO A 16 11.12 -0.99 1.02
C PRO A 16 11.68 -2.39 0.75
N ALA A 17 12.69 -2.81 1.52
CA ALA A 17 13.28 -4.14 1.33
C ALA A 17 12.27 -5.24 1.63
N GLU A 18 11.50 -5.09 2.71
CA GLU A 18 10.46 -6.07 3.05
C GLU A 18 9.40 -6.18 1.98
N VAL A 19 8.99 -5.03 1.43
CA VAL A 19 7.98 -5.02 0.38
C VAL A 19 8.55 -5.63 -0.90
N ALA A 20 9.78 -5.28 -1.27
CA ALA A 20 10.40 -5.85 -2.47
C ALA A 20 10.53 -7.37 -2.36
N ASP A 21 10.95 -7.86 -1.19
CA ASP A 21 11.06 -9.31 -0.97
C ASP A 21 9.70 -9.99 -1.07
N GLY A 22 8.69 -9.40 -0.45
CA GLY A 22 7.34 -9.97 -0.48
C GLY A 22 6.75 -10.01 -1.88
N LEU A 23 7.02 -8.97 -2.69
CA LEU A 23 6.56 -8.96 -4.08
C LEU A 23 7.27 -10.04 -4.89
N ARG A 24 8.60 -10.15 -4.73
CA ARG A 24 9.37 -11.13 -5.46
C ARG A 24 8.94 -12.57 -5.10
N GLU A 25 8.58 -12.77 -3.85
CA GLU A 25 8.18 -14.09 -3.36
C GLU A 25 6.69 -14.38 -3.54
N GLY A 26 5.94 -13.43 -4.10
CA GLY A 26 4.52 -13.62 -4.33
C GLY A 26 3.65 -13.58 -3.07
N ARG A 27 4.15 -12.99 -1.99
CA ARG A 27 3.42 -12.92 -0.71
C ARG A 27 2.60 -11.66 -0.53
N LEU A 28 2.89 -10.62 -1.31
CA LEU A 28 2.26 -9.30 -1.13
C LEU A 28 1.57 -8.86 -2.41
N LEU A 29 0.51 -8.10 -2.23
CA LEU A 29 -0.17 -7.36 -3.30
C LEU A 29 0.02 -5.87 -3.00
N LEU A 30 0.73 -5.16 -3.86
CA LEU A 30 1.01 -3.74 -3.66
C LEU A 30 -0.11 -2.90 -4.27
N VAL A 31 -0.68 -2.02 -3.47
CA VAL A 31 -1.77 -1.15 -3.90
C VAL A 31 -1.32 0.30 -3.79
N ASP A 32 -1.16 0.96 -4.94
CA ASP A 32 -0.71 2.34 -5.03
C ASP A 32 -1.93 3.25 -4.93
N VAL A 33 -1.96 4.10 -3.92
CA VAL A 33 -3.09 4.99 -3.70
C VAL A 33 -2.81 6.43 -4.15
N ARG A 34 -1.75 6.62 -4.96
CA ARG A 34 -1.45 7.92 -5.53
C ARG A 34 -2.43 8.23 -6.66
N GLU A 35 -2.40 9.47 -7.13
CA GLU A 35 -3.31 9.92 -8.18
C GLU A 35 -2.75 9.60 -9.56
N PRO A 36 -3.62 9.50 -10.58
CA PRO A 36 -3.18 9.10 -11.92
C PRO A 36 -2.10 10.00 -12.53
N ASN A 37 -2.10 11.30 -12.22
CA ASN A 37 -1.07 12.19 -12.75
C ASN A 37 0.31 11.88 -12.18
N GLU A 38 0.37 11.42 -10.93
CA GLU A 38 1.64 11.01 -10.33
C GLU A 38 2.14 9.70 -10.98
N ILE A 39 1.21 8.77 -11.18
CA ILE A 39 1.53 7.47 -11.75
C ILE A 39 1.98 7.59 -13.20
N ALA A 40 1.43 8.55 -13.94
CA ALA A 40 1.83 8.79 -15.32
C ALA A 40 3.29 9.20 -15.43
N VAL A 41 3.83 9.85 -14.40
CA VAL A 41 5.24 10.28 -14.41
C VAL A 41 6.16 9.15 -13.99
N GLU A 42 5.84 8.49 -12.89
CA GLU A 42 6.69 7.42 -12.36
C GLU A 42 5.84 6.52 -11.47
N ARG A 43 6.02 5.22 -11.56
CA ARG A 43 5.20 4.30 -10.79
C ARG A 43 5.99 3.12 -10.27
N TYR A 44 5.43 2.48 -9.23
CA TYR A 44 5.92 1.20 -8.75
C TYR A 44 5.68 0.13 -9.82
N PRO A 45 6.61 -0.81 -10.00
CA PRO A 45 6.31 -1.94 -10.87
C PRO A 45 5.21 -2.82 -10.25
N GLU A 46 4.36 -3.36 -11.08
CA GLU A 46 3.39 -4.38 -10.65
C GLU A 46 2.43 -3.95 -9.55
N ALA A 47 2.14 -2.69 -9.40
CA ALA A 47 1.18 -2.23 -8.41
C ALA A 47 -0.22 -2.12 -9.03
N VAL A 48 -1.22 -2.45 -8.22
CA VAL A 48 -2.60 -2.14 -8.55
C VAL A 48 -2.87 -0.71 -8.12
N VAL A 49 -3.60 0.05 -8.91
CA VAL A 49 -3.86 1.46 -8.62
C VAL A 49 -5.29 1.64 -8.12
N VAL A 50 -5.41 2.18 -6.90
CA VAL A 50 -6.71 2.54 -6.32
C VAL A 50 -6.53 3.92 -5.69
N PRO A 51 -6.78 5.02 -6.45
CA PRO A 51 -6.47 6.36 -5.98
C PRO A 51 -7.24 6.74 -4.71
N LEU A 52 -6.56 7.43 -3.80
CA LEU A 52 -7.18 7.81 -2.54
C LEU A 52 -8.35 8.77 -2.74
N SER A 53 -8.32 9.60 -3.79
CA SER A 53 -9.41 10.54 -4.07
C SER A 53 -10.75 9.85 -4.35
N HIS A 54 -10.70 8.59 -4.76
CA HIS A 54 -11.91 7.80 -5.01
C HIS A 54 -11.76 6.43 -4.37
N PHE A 55 -11.29 6.42 -3.13
CA PHE A 55 -10.88 5.18 -2.49
C PHE A 55 -12.07 4.32 -2.11
N ASP A 56 -12.07 3.12 -2.66
CA ASP A 56 -13.01 2.08 -2.28
C ASP A 56 -12.22 0.79 -2.18
N PRO A 57 -12.05 0.21 -0.98
CA PRO A 57 -11.30 -1.03 -0.84
C PRO A 57 -11.91 -2.19 -1.63
N ALA A 58 -13.19 -2.11 -1.99
CA ALA A 58 -13.80 -3.13 -2.83
C ALA A 58 -13.23 -3.14 -4.26
N ASP A 59 -12.55 -2.06 -4.68
CA ASP A 59 -11.89 -2.01 -5.99
C ASP A 59 -10.56 -2.75 -5.99
N ILE A 60 -10.05 -3.15 -4.83
CA ILE A 60 -8.85 -3.96 -4.74
C ILE A 60 -9.21 -5.38 -5.19
N PRO A 61 -8.47 -5.95 -6.15
CA PRO A 61 -8.78 -7.31 -6.58
C PRO A 61 -8.56 -8.30 -5.45
N ASP A 62 -9.18 -9.48 -5.57
CA ASP A 62 -9.02 -10.54 -4.59
C ASP A 62 -7.52 -10.79 -4.38
N PRO A 63 -7.00 -10.63 -3.16
CA PRO A 63 -5.57 -10.83 -2.92
C PRO A 63 -5.11 -12.28 -3.08
N GLN A 64 -6.01 -13.24 -3.07
CA GLN A 64 -5.69 -14.66 -3.28
C GLN A 64 -4.64 -15.16 -2.29
N GLY A 65 -4.83 -14.83 -1.03
CA GLY A 65 -3.93 -15.23 0.04
C GLY A 65 -2.74 -14.33 0.26
N LYS A 66 -2.52 -13.34 -0.61
CA LYS A 66 -1.45 -12.37 -0.43
C LYS A 66 -1.88 -11.31 0.57
N GLN A 67 -0.90 -10.67 1.20
CA GLN A 67 -1.17 -9.54 2.08
C GLN A 67 -1.20 -8.26 1.27
N VAL A 68 -2.23 -7.44 1.48
CA VAL A 68 -2.35 -6.14 0.83
C VAL A 68 -1.43 -5.14 1.53
N VAL A 69 -0.64 -4.41 0.74
CA VAL A 69 0.25 -3.36 1.25
C VAL A 69 -0.06 -2.08 0.48
N PHE A 70 -0.47 -1.04 1.19
CA PHE A 70 -0.73 0.25 0.55
C PHE A 70 0.56 1.03 0.39
N ALA A 71 0.67 1.78 -0.69
CA ALA A 71 1.83 2.60 -0.97
C ALA A 71 1.40 3.94 -1.55
N CYS A 72 2.24 4.96 -1.32
CA CYS A 72 1.99 6.28 -1.88
C CYS A 72 3.33 6.97 -2.14
N ARG A 73 3.38 8.30 -2.10
CA ARG A 73 4.62 9.01 -2.37
C ARG A 73 5.54 9.04 -1.14
N SER A 74 5.02 9.42 0.02
CA SER A 74 5.85 9.63 1.22
C SER A 74 5.41 8.83 2.44
N GLY A 75 4.33 8.06 2.33
CA GLY A 75 3.86 7.22 3.43
C GLY A 75 2.70 7.80 4.22
N ARG A 76 2.12 8.93 3.80
CA ARG A 76 0.98 9.51 4.51
C ARG A 76 -0.36 9.00 4.00
N ARG A 77 -0.58 9.07 2.70
CA ARG A 77 -1.85 8.63 2.11
C ARG A 77 -2.05 7.13 2.27
N SER A 78 -0.98 6.37 2.29
CA SER A 78 -1.08 4.92 2.48
C SER A 78 -1.56 4.55 3.88
N VAL A 79 -1.21 5.34 4.90
CA VAL A 79 -1.76 5.15 6.25
C VAL A 79 -3.25 5.45 6.23
N THR A 80 -3.65 6.56 5.61
CA THR A 80 -5.06 6.92 5.51
C THR A 80 -5.86 5.83 4.80
N ALA A 81 -5.32 5.28 3.72
CA ALA A 81 -5.98 4.20 2.99
C ALA A 81 -6.16 2.95 3.84
N SER A 82 -5.13 2.58 4.60
CA SER A 82 -5.21 1.42 5.48
C SER A 82 -6.29 1.60 6.54
N LEU A 83 -6.33 2.77 7.17
CA LEU A 83 -7.35 3.05 8.18
C LEU A 83 -8.75 3.05 7.58
N ALA A 84 -8.91 3.62 6.39
CA ALA A 84 -10.22 3.64 5.72
C ALA A 84 -10.67 2.21 5.37
N ALA A 85 -9.75 1.37 4.91
CA ALA A 85 -10.09 -0.02 4.61
C ALA A 85 -10.49 -0.78 5.87
N GLN A 86 -9.77 -0.58 6.97
CA GLN A 86 -10.09 -1.24 8.23
C GLN A 86 -11.45 -0.80 8.75
N ASP A 87 -11.80 0.48 8.58
CA ASP A 87 -13.10 0.99 8.98
C ASP A 87 -14.23 0.29 8.25
N GLN A 88 -13.98 -0.22 7.07
CA GLN A 88 -14.97 -0.95 6.29
C GLN A 88 -14.88 -2.46 6.49
N GLY A 89 -14.09 -2.91 7.46
CA GLY A 89 -14.01 -4.31 7.82
C GLY A 89 -12.97 -5.13 7.09
N TYR A 90 -12.09 -4.48 6.30
CA TYR A 90 -11.04 -5.20 5.59
C TYR A 90 -9.80 -5.33 6.49
N PRO A 91 -9.09 -6.45 6.43
CA PRO A 91 -7.90 -6.66 7.27
C PRO A 91 -6.62 -6.09 6.65
N TYR A 92 -6.72 -4.97 5.95
CA TYR A 92 -5.62 -4.40 5.18
C TYR A 92 -4.89 -3.37 6.03
N ASN A 93 -3.94 -3.84 6.84
CA ASN A 93 -3.30 -2.99 7.85
C ASN A 93 -1.81 -2.77 7.63
N ARG A 94 -1.31 -2.96 6.41
CA ARG A 94 0.11 -2.77 6.11
C ARG A 94 0.31 -1.69 5.08
N HIS A 95 1.41 -0.94 5.22
CA HIS A 95 1.77 0.05 4.22
C HIS A 95 3.30 0.14 4.07
N LEU A 96 3.74 0.65 2.93
CA LEU A 96 5.14 0.89 2.64
C LEU A 96 5.56 2.20 3.30
N ALA A 97 6.38 2.11 4.35
CA ALA A 97 6.85 3.29 5.04
C ALA A 97 7.73 4.12 4.10
N GLY A 98 7.50 5.43 4.08
CA GLY A 98 8.27 6.35 3.27
C GLY A 98 7.91 6.39 1.79
N GLY A 99 7.04 5.53 1.33
CA GLY A 99 6.50 5.56 -0.03
C GLY A 99 7.54 5.40 -1.12
N ILE A 100 7.22 5.91 -2.30
CA ILE A 100 8.11 5.77 -3.47
C ILE A 100 9.44 6.49 -3.25
N LEU A 101 9.45 7.53 -2.42
CA LEU A 101 10.70 8.23 -2.11
C LEU A 101 11.68 7.29 -1.39
N ALA A 102 11.21 6.56 -0.37
CA ALA A 102 12.05 5.60 0.33
C ALA A 102 12.38 4.40 -0.55
N TRP A 103 11.45 3.97 -1.38
CA TRP A 103 11.65 2.89 -2.35
C TRP A 103 12.83 3.20 -3.26
N LYS A 104 12.84 4.41 -3.84
CA LYS A 104 13.92 4.84 -4.74
C LYS A 104 15.23 5.03 -3.97
N ALA A 105 15.17 5.56 -2.75
CA ALA A 105 16.38 5.74 -1.94
C ALA A 105 17.02 4.40 -1.59
N ALA A 106 16.24 3.33 -1.56
CA ALA A 106 16.75 1.98 -1.33
C ALA A 106 17.30 1.34 -2.60
N GLY A 107 17.29 2.05 -3.72
CA GLY A 107 17.79 1.54 -4.99
C GLY A 107 16.84 0.62 -5.72
N LEU A 108 15.57 0.63 -5.36
CA LEU A 108 14.60 -0.27 -5.97
C LEU A 108 14.02 0.35 -7.25
N PRO A 109 13.61 -0.48 -8.22
CA PRO A 109 13.23 0.03 -9.53
C PRO A 109 11.85 0.67 -9.55
N THR A 110 11.72 1.68 -10.41
CA THR A 110 10.43 2.26 -10.77
C THR A 110 10.32 2.25 -12.29
N GLU A 111 9.09 2.47 -12.78
CA GLU A 111 8.85 2.60 -14.22
C GLU A 111 8.45 4.02 -14.51
N THR A 112 8.99 4.59 -15.59
CA THR A 112 8.61 5.93 -16.02
C THR A 112 7.86 5.82 -17.32
N GLY A 113 7.01 6.77 -17.53
CA GLY A 113 6.33 6.63 -18.73
C GLY A 113 5.28 7.41 -19.11
#